data_c9d4c336add91d5405214fd7cde7b841
#
_entry.id   c9d4c336add91d5405214fd7cde7b841
#
_cell.length_a   1.000
_cell.length_b   1.000
_cell.length_c   1.000
_cell.angle_alpha   90.00
_cell.angle_beta   90.00
_cell.angle_gamma   90.00
#
_symmetry.space_group_name_H-M   'P 1'
#
loop_
_entity.id
_entity.type
_entity.pdbx_description
1 polymer ?
#
loop_
_entity_poly.entity_id
_entity_poly.type
_entity_poly.pdbx_seq_one_letter_code
_entity_poly.pdbx_strand_id
1 'polypeptide(L)'
;MAKEEIQLVLVSGFMGAGKTTFLQYILNQQHHKKIGILVNEFGPVGVDGKILKGSDAEIVEINNGSIFCACLKNNFVDTLISFSKKPIDLLLIENSGLGDPSNFLKILSEIEPYTERKYTLKGTVCIVDSQFFLEYNEIFTPVQNQIAA
;
A
#
# COMPACT_ATOMS: atom_id res chain seq x y z
N MET A 1 18.15 11.37 19.67
CA MET A 1 18.09 9.94 19.33
C MET A 1 17.43 9.80 17.95
N ALA A 2 17.97 9.00 17.04
CA ALA A 2 17.32 8.72 15.78
C ALA A 2 15.98 8.02 16.06
N LYS A 3 14.90 8.44 15.37
CA LYS A 3 13.61 7.73 15.45
C LYS A 3 13.83 6.31 14.92
N GLU A 4 13.26 5.30 15.59
CA GLU A 4 13.20 3.96 15.04
C GLU A 4 12.51 3.98 13.66
N GLU A 5 12.95 3.15 12.76
CA GLU A 5 12.43 3.09 11.40
C GLU A 5 11.34 2.03 11.24
N ILE A 6 10.33 2.35 10.42
CA ILE A 6 9.41 1.39 9.84
C ILE A 6 9.76 1.28 8.36
N GLN A 7 10.11 0.09 7.91
CA GLN A 7 10.31 -0.18 6.50
C GLN A 7 8.96 -0.13 5.78
N LEU A 8 8.91 0.48 4.61
CA LEU A 8 7.69 0.62 3.83
C LEU A 8 7.89 0.09 2.42
N VAL A 9 6.93 -0.70 1.94
CA VAL A 9 6.86 -1.15 0.55
C VAL A 9 5.50 -0.80 -0.01
N LEU A 10 5.49 -0.12 -1.15
CA LEU A 10 4.28 0.18 -1.89
C LEU A 10 4.01 -0.93 -2.92
N VAL A 11 2.82 -1.49 -2.89
CA VAL A 11 2.36 -2.50 -3.86
C VAL A 11 1.35 -1.87 -4.78
N SER A 12 1.66 -1.78 -6.05
CA SER A 12 0.79 -1.25 -7.09
C SER A 12 0.51 -2.30 -8.17
N GLY A 13 -0.34 -1.97 -9.11
CA GLY A 13 -0.74 -2.85 -10.20
C GLY A 13 -2.22 -2.71 -10.49
N PHE A 14 -2.61 -2.98 -11.72
CA PHE A 14 -3.99 -2.82 -12.18
C PHE A 14 -4.95 -3.75 -11.45
N MET A 15 -6.25 -3.49 -11.58
CA MET A 15 -7.30 -4.34 -11.00
C MET A 15 -7.16 -5.78 -11.50
N GLY A 16 -7.24 -6.76 -10.59
CA GLY A 16 -7.12 -8.18 -10.93
C GLY A 16 -5.70 -8.70 -11.19
N ALA A 17 -4.67 -7.84 -11.13
CA ALA A 17 -3.28 -8.24 -11.41
C ALA A 17 -2.67 -9.21 -10.36
N GLY A 18 -3.34 -9.45 -9.23
CA GLY A 18 -2.87 -10.38 -8.20
C GLY A 18 -2.18 -9.73 -7.00
N LYS A 19 -2.40 -8.43 -6.74
CA LYS A 19 -1.80 -7.72 -5.61
C LYS A 19 -2.07 -8.39 -4.26
N THR A 20 -3.32 -8.73 -3.98
CA THR A 20 -3.71 -9.42 -2.73
C THR A 20 -3.08 -10.79 -2.60
N THR A 21 -2.98 -11.54 -3.70
CA THR A 21 -2.28 -12.84 -3.73
C THR A 21 -0.79 -12.67 -3.39
N PHE A 22 -0.16 -11.64 -3.92
CA PHE A 22 1.23 -11.29 -3.60
C PHE A 22 1.40 -10.95 -2.12
N LEU A 23 0.51 -10.13 -1.55
CA LEU A 23 0.54 -9.78 -0.13
C LEU A 23 0.38 -11.01 0.76
N GLN A 24 -0.53 -11.91 0.44
CA GLN A 24 -0.68 -13.20 1.14
C GLN A 24 0.59 -14.03 1.10
N TYR A 25 1.22 -14.12 -0.07
CA TYR A 25 2.48 -14.84 -0.21
C TYR A 25 3.56 -14.26 0.70
N ILE A 26 3.72 -12.93 0.73
CA ILE A 26 4.69 -12.25 1.60
C ILE A 26 4.40 -12.53 3.08
N LEU A 27 3.13 -12.44 3.50
CA LEU A 27 2.74 -12.72 4.88
C LEU A 27 3.11 -14.13 5.31
N ASN A 28 2.92 -15.11 4.44
CA ASN A 28 3.24 -16.51 4.73
C ASN A 28 4.74 -16.79 4.81
N GLN A 29 5.59 -15.94 4.22
CA GLN A 29 7.05 -16.09 4.24
C GLN A 29 7.74 -15.32 5.38
N GLN A 30 7.11 -14.31 5.95
CA GLN A 30 7.72 -13.38 6.90
C GLN A 30 7.32 -13.72 8.35
N HIS A 31 7.83 -14.84 8.87
CA HIS A 31 7.50 -15.31 10.23
C HIS A 31 8.21 -14.53 11.37
N HIS A 32 9.16 -13.63 11.06
CA HIS A 32 9.97 -12.95 12.08
C HIS A 32 9.76 -11.45 12.16
N LYS A 33 9.00 -10.86 11.24
CA LYS A 33 8.70 -9.41 11.22
C LYS A 33 7.28 -9.15 11.64
N LYS A 34 7.08 -8.11 12.42
CA LYS A 34 5.76 -7.56 12.70
C LYS A 34 5.32 -6.72 11.52
N ILE A 35 4.34 -7.20 10.78
CA ILE A 35 3.89 -6.60 9.53
C ILE A 35 2.58 -5.85 9.75
N GLY A 36 2.52 -4.60 9.30
CA GLY A 36 1.29 -3.86 9.06
C GLY A 36 0.91 -3.93 7.59
N ILE A 37 -0.37 -4.00 7.29
CA ILE A 37 -0.89 -3.91 5.93
C ILE A 37 -1.95 -2.84 5.87
N LEU A 38 -1.78 -1.93 4.93
CA LEU A 38 -2.74 -0.89 4.60
C LEU A 38 -3.28 -1.16 3.20
N VAL A 39 -4.54 -1.58 3.13
CA VAL A 39 -5.24 -1.86 1.87
C VAL A 39 -6.10 -0.67 1.49
N ASN A 40 -5.84 -0.11 0.33
CA ASN A 40 -6.62 0.97 -0.24
C ASN A 40 -7.37 0.49 -1.48
N GLU A 41 -8.63 0.11 -1.31
CA GLU A 41 -9.48 -0.46 -2.36
C GLU A 41 -10.51 0.56 -2.88
N PHE A 42 -10.72 0.56 -4.20
CA PHE A 42 -11.79 1.30 -4.86
C PHE A 42 -12.95 0.35 -5.18
N GLY A 43 -13.91 0.22 -4.28
CA GLY A 43 -15.07 -0.65 -4.51
C GLY A 43 -15.86 -1.00 -3.25
N PRO A 44 -16.98 -1.73 -3.37
CA PRO A 44 -17.76 -2.17 -2.21
C PRO A 44 -16.97 -3.19 -1.40
N VAL A 45 -16.80 -2.85 -0.14
CA VAL A 45 -16.24 -3.64 0.98
C VAL A 45 -15.49 -4.93 0.62
N GLY A 46 -14.20 -4.83 0.76
CA GLY A 46 -13.18 -5.78 1.01
C GLY A 46 -13.48 -7.29 0.94
N VAL A 47 -13.46 -7.86 -0.26
CA VAL A 47 -13.22 -9.30 -0.40
C VAL A 47 -11.77 -9.61 0.03
N ASP A 48 -10.88 -8.67 -0.18
CA ASP A 48 -9.44 -8.86 -0.01
C ASP A 48 -8.97 -8.84 1.45
N GLY A 49 -9.53 -7.97 2.30
CA GLY A 49 -9.19 -7.96 3.73
C GLY A 49 -9.66 -9.20 4.49
N LYS A 50 -10.71 -9.90 4.02
CA LYS A 50 -11.12 -11.18 4.60
C LYS A 50 -10.13 -12.31 4.29
N ILE A 51 -9.50 -12.25 3.15
CA ILE A 51 -8.52 -13.25 2.70
C ILE A 51 -7.22 -13.11 3.50
N LEU A 52 -6.86 -11.90 3.90
CA LEU A 52 -5.67 -11.64 4.72
C LEU A 52 -5.87 -11.93 6.22
N LYS A 53 -7.12 -12.16 6.68
CA LYS A 53 -7.43 -12.54 8.05
C LYS A 53 -6.94 -13.96 8.34
N GLY A 54 -6.07 -14.09 9.30
CA GLY A 54 -5.47 -15.38 9.73
C GLY A 54 -3.96 -15.29 9.90
N SER A 55 -3.37 -14.14 9.60
CA SER A 55 -1.99 -13.81 9.94
C SER A 55 -1.95 -12.96 11.20
N ASP A 56 -0.83 -12.99 11.94
CA ASP A 56 -0.57 -12.08 13.07
C ASP A 56 -0.27 -10.63 12.62
N ALA A 57 -0.53 -10.32 11.35
CA ALA A 57 -0.35 -8.99 10.77
C ALA A 57 -1.46 -8.03 11.19
N GLU A 58 -1.11 -6.78 11.44
CA GLU A 58 -2.05 -5.72 11.69
C GLU A 58 -2.58 -5.17 10.36
N ILE A 59 -3.86 -5.44 10.06
CA ILE A 59 -4.49 -5.09 8.79
C ILE A 59 -5.46 -3.93 9.00
N VAL A 60 -5.29 -2.86 8.23
CA VAL A 60 -6.25 -1.75 8.15
C VAL A 60 -6.68 -1.55 6.70
N GLU A 61 -7.98 -1.58 6.47
CA GLU A 61 -8.60 -1.30 5.18
C GLU A 61 -9.11 0.14 5.15
N ILE A 62 -8.74 0.89 4.10
CA ILE A 62 -9.35 2.19 3.81
C ILE A 62 -10.28 2.00 2.62
N ASN A 63 -11.58 1.98 2.92
CA ASN A 63 -12.61 1.86 1.91
C ASN A 63 -13.00 3.24 1.37
N ASN A 64 -13.46 3.31 0.12
CA ASN A 64 -14.03 4.46 -0.58
C ASN A 64 -13.10 5.33 -1.43
N GLY A 65 -12.18 4.76 -2.17
CA GLY A 65 -11.51 5.46 -3.26
C GLY A 65 -9.98 5.55 -3.17
N SER A 66 -9.39 6.15 -4.17
CA SER A 66 -7.93 6.30 -4.24
C SER A 66 -7.41 7.21 -3.13
N ILE A 67 -6.37 6.77 -2.41
CA ILE A 67 -5.64 7.61 -1.42
C ILE A 67 -5.09 8.91 -2.02
N PHE A 68 -5.04 9.00 -3.33
CA PHE A 68 -4.61 10.20 -4.07
C PHE A 68 -5.77 11.15 -4.39
N CYS A 69 -7.01 10.78 -4.06
CA CYS A 69 -8.13 11.71 -4.09
C CYS A 69 -8.06 12.67 -2.91
N ALA A 70 -8.24 13.97 -3.14
CA ALA A 70 -8.11 15.01 -2.13
C ALA A 70 -9.03 14.79 -0.89
N CYS A 71 -10.18 14.15 -1.07
CA CYS A 71 -11.14 13.87 0.00
C CYS A 71 -10.74 12.72 0.94
N LEU A 72 -9.81 11.83 0.51
CA LEU A 72 -9.37 10.67 1.28
C LEU A 72 -7.94 10.81 1.83
N LYS A 73 -7.22 11.86 1.40
CA LYS A 73 -5.86 12.13 1.87
C LYS A 73 -5.79 12.19 3.40
N ASN A 74 -6.80 12.76 4.06
CA ASN A 74 -6.84 12.88 5.52
C ASN A 74 -6.90 11.51 6.21
N ASN A 75 -7.81 10.62 5.80
CA ASN A 75 -7.93 9.29 6.39
C ASN A 75 -6.66 8.46 6.19
N PHE A 76 -6.02 8.57 5.04
CA PHE A 76 -4.76 7.90 4.76
C PHE A 76 -3.61 8.42 5.62
N VAL A 77 -3.48 9.73 5.73
CA VAL A 77 -2.49 10.41 6.57
C VAL A 77 -2.69 10.03 8.04
N ASP A 78 -3.91 10.11 8.56
CA ASP A 78 -4.23 9.74 9.94
C ASP A 78 -3.91 8.26 10.22
N THR A 79 -4.16 7.39 9.25
CA THR A 79 -3.82 5.97 9.35
C THR A 79 -2.32 5.76 9.40
N LEU A 80 -1.53 6.43 8.55
CA LEU A 80 -0.07 6.35 8.61
C LEU A 80 0.47 6.88 9.95
N ILE A 81 -0.04 8.00 10.45
CA ILE A 81 0.33 8.52 11.76
C ILE A 81 0.02 7.50 12.86
N SER A 82 -1.14 6.84 12.79
CA SER A 82 -1.52 5.78 13.72
C SER A 82 -0.57 4.57 13.64
N PHE A 83 -0.23 4.11 12.44
CA PHE A 83 0.71 3.01 12.25
C PHE A 83 2.12 3.33 12.77
N SER A 84 2.55 4.58 12.73
CA SER A 84 3.86 4.98 13.26
C SER A 84 4.02 4.73 14.77
N LYS A 85 2.90 4.60 15.49
CA LYS A 85 2.85 4.32 16.95
C LYS A 85 2.83 2.82 17.27
N LYS A 86 2.61 1.98 16.26
CA LYS A 86 2.48 0.53 16.44
C LYS A 86 3.83 -0.17 16.36
N PRO A 87 4.00 -1.29 17.08
CA PRO A 87 5.26 -2.04 17.11
C PRO A 87 5.42 -2.91 15.84
N ILE A 88 5.36 -2.30 14.65
CA ILE A 88 5.55 -2.96 13.36
C ILE A 88 6.93 -2.65 12.80
N ASP A 89 7.52 -3.60 12.08
CA ASP A 89 8.84 -3.47 11.44
C ASP A 89 8.72 -3.13 9.95
N LEU A 90 7.64 -3.62 9.33
CA LEU A 90 7.36 -3.47 7.90
C LEU A 90 5.90 -3.05 7.70
N LEU A 91 5.67 -2.02 6.90
CA LEU A 91 4.34 -1.62 6.42
C LEU A 91 4.24 -1.89 4.92
N LEU A 92 3.30 -2.75 4.54
CA LEU A 92 2.93 -2.98 3.15
C LEU A 92 1.69 -2.13 2.84
N ILE A 93 1.77 -1.32 1.80
CA ILE A 93 0.65 -0.49 1.36
C ILE A 93 0.19 -0.97 0.00
N GLU A 94 -1.00 -1.53 -0.05
CA GLU A 94 -1.65 -1.85 -1.33
C GLU A 94 -2.34 -0.60 -1.87
N ASN A 95 -1.87 -0.12 -3.02
CA ASN A 95 -2.52 0.96 -3.74
C ASN A 95 -3.72 0.43 -4.55
N SER A 96 -4.76 1.23 -4.71
CA SER A 96 -5.89 0.86 -5.56
C SER A 96 -5.43 0.60 -7.01
N GLY A 97 -6.11 -0.30 -7.72
CA GLY A 97 -5.76 -0.65 -9.09
C GLY A 97 -5.80 0.51 -10.09
N LEU A 98 -6.37 1.66 -9.71
CA LEU A 98 -6.41 2.90 -10.49
C LEU A 98 -5.56 4.02 -9.87
N GLY A 99 -4.84 3.76 -8.77
CA GLY A 99 -4.07 4.77 -8.05
C GLY A 99 -2.73 5.07 -8.71
N ASP A 100 -2.33 6.35 -8.64
CA ASP A 100 -1.03 6.85 -9.10
C ASP A 100 -0.06 6.94 -7.91
N PRO A 101 1.02 6.17 -7.87
CA PRO A 101 1.96 6.14 -6.75
C PRO A 101 2.95 7.31 -6.73
N SER A 102 3.02 8.15 -7.77
CA SER A 102 4.05 9.17 -7.95
C SER A 102 4.12 10.22 -6.83
N ASN A 103 3.00 10.53 -6.17
CA ASN A 103 2.92 11.51 -5.09
C ASN A 103 3.22 10.94 -3.69
N PHE A 104 3.50 9.65 -3.58
CA PHE A 104 3.61 8.98 -2.29
C PHE A 104 4.77 9.50 -1.43
N LEU A 105 5.95 9.71 -2.01
CA LEU A 105 7.11 10.25 -1.31
C LEU A 105 6.85 11.64 -0.74
N LYS A 106 6.09 12.47 -1.46
CA LYS A 106 5.69 13.79 -0.99
C LYS A 106 4.80 13.68 0.26
N ILE A 107 3.84 12.76 0.24
CA ILE A 107 2.98 12.50 1.41
C ILE A 107 3.84 12.09 2.61
N LEU A 108 4.78 11.16 2.44
CA LEU A 108 5.67 10.71 3.52
C LEU A 108 6.47 11.88 4.12
N SER A 109 7.00 12.78 3.28
CA SER A 109 7.75 13.96 3.77
C SER A 109 6.86 14.95 4.53
N GLU A 110 5.61 15.13 4.09
CA GLU A 110 4.64 16.02 4.75
C GLU A 110 4.22 15.50 6.13
N ILE A 111 4.12 14.15 6.31
CA ILE A 111 3.68 13.56 7.58
C ILE A 111 4.82 13.29 8.57
N GLU A 112 6.07 13.29 8.15
CA GLU A 112 7.22 12.95 9.00
C GLU A 112 7.26 13.71 10.34
N PRO A 113 6.90 15.02 10.42
CA PRO A 113 6.84 15.73 11.70
C PRO A 113 5.82 15.20 12.69
N TYR A 114 4.77 14.52 12.21
CA TYR A 114 3.64 14.03 13.00
C TYR A 114 3.76 12.54 13.37
N THR A 115 4.76 11.84 12.85
CA THR A 115 4.98 10.42 13.12
C THR A 115 5.93 10.21 14.29
N GLU A 116 5.69 9.16 15.10
CA GLU A 116 6.60 8.76 16.19
C GLU A 116 7.84 8.05 15.65
N ARG A 117 7.67 7.19 14.64
CA ARG A 117 8.73 6.47 13.96
C ARG A 117 8.81 6.92 12.50
N LYS A 118 10.01 6.92 11.94
CA LYS A 118 10.23 7.35 10.56
C LYS A 118 9.86 6.23 9.59
N TYR A 119 9.19 6.60 8.50
CA TYR A 119 8.98 5.69 7.36
C TYR A 119 10.14 5.76 6.38
N THR A 120 10.66 4.59 6.02
CA THR A 120 11.69 4.46 4.98
C THR A 120 11.16 3.62 3.84
N LEU A 121 10.86 4.26 2.71
CA LEU A 121 10.42 3.55 1.51
C LEU A 121 11.57 2.68 0.99
N LYS A 122 11.38 1.38 0.98
CA LYS A 122 12.35 0.40 0.46
C LYS A 122 12.17 0.12 -1.03
N GLY A 123 10.97 0.37 -1.54
CA GLY A 123 10.68 0.24 -2.96
C GLY A 123 9.20 0.19 -3.27
N THR A 124 8.91 0.26 -4.56
CA THR A 124 7.58 0.04 -5.12
C THR A 124 7.61 -1.25 -5.92
N VAL A 125 6.62 -2.10 -5.70
CA VAL A 125 6.42 -3.35 -6.46
C VAL A 125 5.16 -3.17 -7.30
N CYS A 126 5.32 -3.20 -8.62
CA CYS A 126 4.19 -3.19 -9.55
C CYS A 126 3.88 -4.61 -10.02
N ILE A 127 2.67 -5.08 -9.71
CA ILE A 127 2.19 -6.39 -10.17
C ILE A 127 1.48 -6.21 -11.51
N VAL A 128 1.94 -6.94 -12.52
CA VAL A 128 1.38 -6.88 -13.87
C VAL A 128 0.69 -8.18 -14.23
N ASP A 129 -0.48 -8.07 -14.87
CA ASP A 129 -1.14 -9.20 -15.49
C ASP A 129 -0.44 -9.54 -16.80
N SER A 130 0.26 -10.67 -16.87
CA SER A 130 1.06 -11.04 -18.03
C SER A 130 0.22 -11.26 -19.31
N GLN A 131 -1.07 -11.54 -19.16
CA GLN A 131 -1.97 -11.78 -20.29
C GLN A 131 -2.44 -10.49 -20.94
N PHE A 132 -2.79 -9.49 -20.12
CA PHE A 132 -3.44 -8.26 -20.61
C PHE A 132 -2.56 -7.02 -20.51
N PHE A 133 -1.35 -7.13 -19.97
CA PHE A 133 -0.48 -5.98 -19.69
C PHE A 133 -0.23 -5.09 -20.89
N LEU A 134 0.12 -5.67 -22.05
CA LEU A 134 0.43 -4.90 -23.24
C LEU A 134 -0.78 -4.08 -23.71
N GLU A 135 -1.96 -4.70 -23.73
CA GLU A 135 -3.21 -4.04 -24.11
C GLU A 135 -3.56 -2.92 -23.13
N TYR A 136 -3.49 -3.20 -21.82
CA TYR A 136 -3.83 -2.22 -20.79
C TYR A 136 -2.84 -1.05 -20.73
N ASN A 137 -1.56 -1.30 -20.98
CA ASN A 137 -0.55 -0.26 -21.03
C ASN A 137 -0.74 0.70 -22.22
N GLU A 138 -1.31 0.24 -23.31
CA GLU A 138 -1.64 1.11 -24.45
C GLU A 138 -2.87 2.00 -24.20
N ILE A 139 -3.86 1.49 -23.45
CA ILE A 139 -5.18 2.10 -23.32
C ILE A 139 -5.34 2.90 -22.01
N PHE A 140 -4.73 2.43 -20.92
CA PHE A 140 -4.98 2.97 -19.58
C PHE A 140 -3.80 3.75 -19.01
N THR A 141 -3.96 5.07 -18.90
CA THR A 141 -2.97 5.95 -18.24
C THR A 141 -2.58 5.51 -16.83
N PRO A 142 -3.48 5.00 -15.96
CA PRO A 142 -3.09 4.48 -14.65
C PRO A 142 -2.07 3.35 -14.72
N VAL A 143 -2.15 2.46 -15.71
CA VAL A 143 -1.17 1.37 -15.89
C VAL A 143 0.20 1.94 -16.25
N GLN A 144 0.25 2.92 -17.17
CA GLN A 144 1.48 3.60 -17.54
C GLN A 144 2.14 4.29 -16.34
N ASN A 145 1.36 5.01 -15.52
CA ASN A 145 1.86 5.68 -14.33
C ASN A 145 2.37 4.71 -13.26
N GLN A 146 1.72 3.57 -13.08
CA GLN A 146 2.13 2.54 -12.11
C GLN A 146 3.47 1.91 -12.47
N ILE A 147 3.80 1.82 -13.75
CA ILE A 147 5.09 1.27 -14.21
C ILE A 147 6.20 2.32 -14.17
N ALA A 148 5.86 3.58 -14.38
CA ALA A 148 6.83 4.68 -14.37
C ALA A 148 7.25 5.12 -12.96
N ALA A 149 6.50 4.74 -11.93
CA ALA A 149 6.73 5.11 -10.53
C ALA A 149 7.61 4.10 -9.80
#